data_27ca226491ef43b8792a9110b7f28301
#
_entry.id   27ca226491ef43b8792a9110b7f28301
#
_cell.length_a   1.000
_cell.length_b   1.000
_cell.length_c   1.000
_cell.angle_alpha   90.00
_cell.angle_beta   90.00
_cell.angle_gamma   90.00
#
_symmetry.space_group_name_H-M   'P 1'
#
loop_
_entity.id
_entity.type
_entity.pdbx_description
1 polymer ?
#
loop_
_entity_poly.entity_id
_entity_poly.type
_entity_poly.pdbx_seq_one_letter_code
_entity_poly.pdbx_strand_id
1 'polypeptide(L)'
;MNNIEIIEYIEYISVRPKMYLIKYDYEELINHISYFISFKRIVDLITEKDILFLDKFPEWICKKYNYSIEKRSVWEKIIEIENPNNPMEIFFNEIQNFKKEVMLNL
;
A
#
# COMPACT_ATOMS: atom_id res chain seq x y z
N MET A 1 12.67 -16.69 -11.34
CA MET A 1 12.02 -15.41 -11.06
C MET A 1 11.93 -15.20 -9.56
N ASN A 2 12.39 -14.06 -9.07
CA ASN A 2 12.32 -13.73 -7.66
C ASN A 2 10.91 -13.34 -7.27
N ASN A 3 10.48 -13.78 -6.09
CA ASN A 3 9.21 -13.36 -5.54
C ASN A 3 9.34 -11.94 -4.96
N ILE A 4 8.65 -10.99 -5.57
CA ILE A 4 8.66 -9.60 -5.14
C ILE A 4 7.60 -9.42 -4.06
N GLU A 5 7.97 -8.83 -2.92
CA GLU A 5 7.04 -8.52 -1.85
C GLU A 5 6.12 -7.35 -2.24
N ILE A 6 4.93 -7.31 -1.64
CA ILE A 6 3.93 -6.26 -1.97
C ILE A 6 4.52 -4.87 -1.76
N ILE A 7 5.20 -4.65 -0.64
CA ILE A 7 5.78 -3.33 -0.34
C ILE A 7 6.88 -2.96 -1.34
N GLU A 8 7.69 -3.92 -1.79
CA GLU A 8 8.69 -3.69 -2.81
C GLU A 8 8.06 -3.31 -4.15
N TYR A 9 6.96 -3.97 -4.52
CA TYR A 9 6.23 -3.64 -5.74
C TYR A 9 5.73 -2.19 -5.70
N ILE A 10 5.19 -1.77 -4.57
CA ILE A 10 4.75 -0.38 -4.37
C ILE A 10 5.95 0.58 -4.51
N GLU A 11 7.09 0.22 -3.94
CA GLU A 11 8.29 1.04 -4.04
C GLU A 11 8.81 1.17 -5.47
N TYR A 12 8.75 0.10 -6.26
CA TYR A 12 9.12 0.16 -7.68
C TYR A 12 8.23 1.14 -8.45
N ILE A 13 6.92 1.09 -8.20
CA ILE A 13 6.00 2.04 -8.83
C ILE A 13 6.31 3.46 -8.39
N SER A 14 6.64 3.69 -7.11
CA SER A 14 6.90 5.04 -6.58
C SER A 14 8.10 5.71 -7.23
N VAL A 15 9.11 4.93 -7.65
CA VAL A 15 10.31 5.48 -8.31
C VAL A 15 9.98 5.95 -9.74
N ARG A 16 9.13 5.20 -10.46
CA ARG A 16 8.80 5.50 -11.87
C ARG A 16 7.32 5.24 -12.14
N PRO A 17 6.42 6.02 -11.52
CA PRO A 17 4.99 5.70 -11.61
C PRO A 17 4.47 5.73 -13.05
N LYS A 18 5.00 6.59 -13.91
CA LYS A 18 4.57 6.68 -15.32
C LYS A 18 4.95 5.45 -16.15
N MET A 19 5.88 4.61 -15.68
CA MET A 19 6.20 3.34 -16.32
C MET A 19 5.11 2.29 -16.10
N TYR A 20 4.41 2.38 -14.97
CA TYR A 20 3.45 1.37 -14.53
C TYR A 20 2.01 1.82 -14.66
N LEU A 21 1.76 3.14 -14.58
CA LEU A 21 0.40 3.70 -14.54
C LEU A 21 0.11 4.47 -15.82
N ILE A 22 -0.92 4.06 -16.56
CA ILE A 22 -1.33 4.73 -17.80
C ILE A 22 -1.96 6.08 -17.47
N LYS A 23 -2.90 6.11 -16.53
CA LYS A 23 -3.62 7.32 -16.14
C LYS A 23 -2.88 8.16 -15.12
N TYR A 24 -1.88 7.61 -14.46
CA TYR A 24 -1.11 8.29 -13.43
C TYR A 24 -2.01 8.89 -12.34
N ASP A 25 -2.96 8.12 -11.84
CA ASP A 25 -3.86 8.54 -10.77
C ASP A 25 -3.90 7.53 -9.62
N TYR A 26 -4.45 7.96 -8.51
CA TYR A 26 -4.51 7.17 -7.28
C TYR A 26 -5.37 5.91 -7.45
N GLU A 27 -6.52 6.03 -8.12
CA GLU A 27 -7.41 4.88 -8.35
C GLU A 27 -6.71 3.78 -9.14
N GLU A 28 -6.00 4.15 -10.20
CA GLU A 28 -5.24 3.17 -10.98
C GLU A 28 -4.14 2.52 -10.16
N LEU A 29 -3.44 3.30 -9.34
CA LEU A 29 -2.41 2.78 -8.45
C LEU A 29 -2.98 1.73 -7.50
N ILE A 30 -4.09 2.04 -6.84
CA ILE A 30 -4.72 1.11 -5.89
C ILE A 30 -5.19 -0.16 -6.61
N ASN A 31 -5.74 -0.03 -7.81
CA ASN A 31 -6.14 -1.19 -8.62
C ASN A 31 -4.93 -2.08 -8.98
N HIS A 32 -3.82 -1.48 -9.36
CA HIS A 32 -2.59 -2.24 -9.64
C HIS A 32 -2.12 -3.04 -8.43
N ILE A 33 -2.12 -2.40 -7.27
CA ILE A 33 -1.71 -3.06 -6.02
C ILE A 33 -2.67 -4.22 -5.71
N SER A 34 -3.98 -3.99 -5.85
CA SER A 34 -4.99 -5.02 -5.59
C SER A 34 -4.85 -6.22 -6.52
N TYR A 35 -4.58 -5.99 -7.78
CA TYR A 35 -4.34 -7.07 -8.76
C TYR A 35 -3.08 -7.85 -8.43
N PHE A 36 -2.02 -7.16 -8.03
CA PHE A 36 -0.78 -7.82 -7.63
C PHE A 36 -0.99 -8.71 -6.41
N ILE A 37 -1.70 -8.22 -5.40
CA ILE A 37 -2.03 -8.99 -4.20
C ILE A 37 -2.85 -10.24 -4.58
N SER A 38 -3.87 -10.07 -5.41
CA SER A 38 -4.70 -11.17 -5.88
C SER A 38 -3.88 -12.21 -6.64
N PHE A 39 -2.99 -11.77 -7.51
CA PHE A 39 -2.09 -12.66 -8.23
C PHE A 39 -1.23 -13.48 -7.27
N LYS A 40 -0.61 -12.83 -6.28
CA LYS A 40 0.23 -13.53 -5.30
C LYS A 40 -0.56 -14.58 -4.51
N ARG A 41 -1.83 -14.30 -4.19
CA ARG A 41 -2.68 -15.26 -3.50
C ARG A 41 -3.01 -16.46 -4.38
N ILE A 42 -3.33 -16.21 -5.66
CA ILE A 42 -3.67 -17.27 -6.61
C ILE A 42 -2.51 -18.24 -6.80
N VAL A 43 -1.28 -17.71 -6.91
CA VAL A 43 -0.08 -18.52 -7.15
C VAL A 43 0.66 -18.92 -5.87
N ASP A 44 0.07 -18.65 -4.72
CA ASP A 44 0.60 -19.01 -3.40
C ASP A 44 2.01 -18.46 -3.14
N LEU A 45 2.19 -17.17 -3.41
CA LEU A 45 3.47 -16.46 -3.20
C LEU A 45 3.40 -15.40 -2.11
N ILE A 46 2.40 -15.44 -1.23
CA ILE A 46 2.29 -14.51 -0.10
C ILE A 46 3.37 -14.85 0.93
N THR A 47 4.20 -13.88 1.29
CA THR A 47 5.27 -14.04 2.26
C THR A 47 4.83 -13.58 3.66
N GLU A 48 5.66 -13.84 4.68
CA GLU A 48 5.41 -13.34 6.03
C GLU A 48 5.40 -11.81 6.07
N LYS A 49 6.27 -11.16 5.31
CA LYS A 49 6.29 -9.69 5.22
C LYS A 49 5.05 -9.15 4.51
N ASP A 50 4.55 -9.87 3.50
CA ASP A 50 3.29 -9.53 2.85
C ASP A 50 2.13 -9.59 3.86
N ILE A 51 2.07 -10.64 4.67
CA ILE A 51 1.05 -10.78 5.71
C ILE A 51 1.14 -9.62 6.71
N LEU A 52 2.33 -9.28 7.15
CA LEU A 52 2.55 -8.15 8.05
C LEU A 52 2.01 -6.86 7.46
N PHE A 53 2.33 -6.59 6.21
CA PHE A 53 1.83 -5.40 5.51
C PHE A 53 0.30 -5.41 5.41
N LEU A 54 -0.28 -6.52 4.94
CA LEU A 54 -1.74 -6.63 4.73
C LEU A 54 -2.52 -6.50 6.03
N ASP A 55 -1.98 -7.01 7.14
CA ASP A 55 -2.65 -6.95 8.45
C ASP A 55 -2.44 -5.61 9.15
N LYS A 56 -1.24 -5.07 9.11
CA LYS A 56 -0.85 -3.94 9.97
C LYS A 56 -0.96 -2.58 9.31
N PHE A 57 -0.73 -2.48 8.01
CA PHE A 57 -0.80 -1.18 7.34
C PHE A 57 -2.20 -0.54 7.42
N PRO A 58 -3.30 -1.28 7.15
CA PRO A 58 -4.64 -0.70 7.31
C PRO A 58 -4.93 -0.19 8.72
N GLU A 59 -4.55 -0.94 9.74
CA GLU A 59 -4.70 -0.51 11.15
C GLU A 59 -3.85 0.72 11.45
N TRP A 60 -2.62 0.73 10.96
CA TRP A 60 -1.69 1.84 11.17
C TRP A 60 -2.22 3.14 10.54
N ILE A 61 -2.80 3.05 9.35
CA ILE A 61 -3.44 4.20 8.70
C ILE A 61 -4.63 4.71 9.52
N CYS A 62 -5.52 3.82 9.98
CA CYS A 62 -6.64 4.22 10.83
C CYS A 62 -6.16 4.98 12.06
N LYS A 63 -5.17 4.45 12.74
CA LYS A 63 -4.63 5.06 13.96
C LYS A 63 -4.00 6.42 13.67
N LYS A 64 -3.23 6.52 12.60
CA LYS A 64 -2.56 7.77 12.22
C LYS A 64 -3.53 8.90 11.91
N TYR A 65 -4.63 8.59 11.26
CA TYR A 65 -5.63 9.58 10.84
C TYR A 65 -6.82 9.68 11.80
N ASN A 66 -6.75 9.04 12.96
CA ASN A 66 -7.79 9.06 14.00
C ASN A 66 -9.13 8.50 13.54
N TYR A 67 -9.10 7.43 12.77
CA TYR A 67 -10.29 6.70 12.36
C TYR A 67 -10.46 5.44 13.23
N SER A 68 -11.71 4.98 13.38
CA SER A 68 -11.98 3.70 14.03
C SER A 68 -11.32 2.56 13.27
N ILE A 69 -10.80 1.55 13.99
CA ILE A 69 -10.18 0.36 13.41
C ILE A 69 -11.14 -0.41 12.49
N GLU A 70 -12.45 -0.22 12.67
CA GLU A 70 -13.46 -0.80 11.80
C GLU A 70 -13.36 -0.29 10.37
N LYS A 71 -12.73 0.86 10.16
CA LYS A 71 -12.52 1.45 8.84
C LYS A 71 -11.27 0.93 8.11
N ARG A 72 -10.56 -0.04 8.69
CA ARG A 72 -9.31 -0.55 8.08
C ARG A 72 -9.52 -1.14 6.68
N SER A 73 -10.70 -1.69 6.39
CA SER A 73 -11.00 -2.24 5.06
C SER A 73 -11.08 -1.19 3.96
N VAL A 74 -11.21 0.08 4.32
CA VAL A 74 -11.27 1.21 3.37
C VAL A 74 -10.12 2.19 3.59
N TRP A 75 -8.96 1.70 4.03
CA TRP A 75 -7.79 2.54 4.34
C TRP A 75 -7.38 3.42 3.16
N GLU A 76 -7.53 2.94 1.92
CA GLU A 76 -7.20 3.72 0.72
C GLU A 76 -8.10 4.94 0.57
N LYS A 77 -9.36 4.84 0.99
CA LYS A 77 -10.31 5.95 1.01
C LYS A 77 -9.94 6.99 2.07
N ILE A 78 -9.43 6.55 3.21
CA ILE A 78 -8.99 7.46 4.28
C ILE A 78 -7.87 8.36 3.74
N ILE A 79 -6.89 7.78 3.07
CA ILE A 79 -5.78 8.55 2.49
C ILE A 79 -6.31 9.57 1.47
N GLU A 80 -7.24 9.17 0.62
CA GLU A 80 -7.81 10.04 -0.40
C GLU A 80 -8.63 11.18 0.20
N ILE A 81 -9.49 10.88 1.18
CA ILE A 81 -10.33 11.88 1.84
C ILE A 81 -9.47 12.91 2.58
N GLU A 82 -8.44 12.46 3.28
CA GLU A 82 -7.59 13.34 4.08
C GLU A 82 -6.54 14.07 3.25
N ASN A 83 -6.28 13.63 2.03
CA ASN A 83 -5.28 14.21 1.13
C ASN A 83 -5.83 14.33 -0.29
N PRO A 84 -6.91 15.12 -0.49
CA PRO A 84 -7.63 15.09 -1.77
C PRO A 84 -6.83 15.63 -2.96
N ASN A 85 -5.82 16.47 -2.70
CA ASN A 85 -5.02 17.08 -3.78
C ASN A 85 -3.86 16.19 -4.25
N ASN A 86 -3.35 15.31 -3.40
CA ASN A 86 -2.15 14.53 -3.69
C ASN A 86 -2.16 13.15 -2.99
N PRO A 87 -3.22 12.36 -3.12
CA PRO A 87 -3.32 11.09 -2.37
C PRO A 87 -2.24 10.09 -2.77
N MET A 88 -1.83 10.06 -4.03
CA MET A 88 -0.81 9.11 -4.49
C MET A 88 0.55 9.40 -3.87
N GLU A 89 0.97 10.65 -3.87
CA GLU A 89 2.23 11.07 -3.26
C GLU A 89 2.24 10.78 -1.76
N ILE A 90 1.14 11.13 -1.09
CA ILE A 90 0.99 10.87 0.34
C ILE A 90 1.02 9.36 0.63
N PHE A 91 0.35 8.56 -0.19
CA PHE A 91 0.39 7.11 -0.02
C PHE A 91 1.83 6.58 -0.08
N PHE A 92 2.63 7.01 -1.05
CA PHE A 92 4.02 6.58 -1.13
C PHE A 92 4.82 7.00 0.10
N ASN A 93 4.58 8.20 0.61
CA ASN A 93 5.22 8.67 1.85
C ASN A 93 4.80 7.83 3.05
N GLU A 94 3.53 7.48 3.15
CA GLU A 94 3.03 6.65 4.23
C GLU A 94 3.60 5.23 4.19
N ILE A 95 3.82 4.69 3.01
CA ILE A 95 4.52 3.40 2.86
C ILE A 95 5.92 3.47 3.48
N GLN A 96 6.66 4.54 3.22
CA GLN A 96 8.00 4.72 3.80
C GLN A 96 7.94 4.92 5.31
N ASN A 97 6.97 5.68 5.80
CA ASN A 97 6.78 5.88 7.24
C ASN A 97 6.42 4.57 7.95
N PHE A 98 5.51 3.81 7.38
CA PHE A 98 5.13 2.50 7.91
C PHE A 98 6.33 1.55 7.96
N LYS A 99 7.11 1.51 6.90
CA LYS A 99 8.30 0.67 6.81
C LYS A 99 9.28 1.00 7.93
N LYS A 100 9.52 2.29 8.18
CA LYS A 100 10.41 2.73 9.25
C LYS A 100 9.87 2.43 10.64
N GLU A 101 8.60 2.71 10.88
CA GLU A 101 8.00 2.59 12.22
C GLU A 101 7.69 1.16 12.61
N VAL A 102 7.28 0.33 11.67
CA VAL A 102 6.77 -1.02 11.95
C VAL A 102 7.71 -2.11 11.49
N MET A 103 8.14 -2.06 10.22
CA MET A 103 8.89 -3.17 9.62
C MET A 103 10.35 -3.22 10.01
N LEU A 104 11.00 -2.08 10.18
CA LEU A 104 12.42 -2.04 10.55
C LEU A 104 12.66 -2.29 12.04
N ASN A 105 11.62 -2.27 12.86
CA ASN A 105 11.71 -2.52 14.30
C ASN A 105 11.38 -3.97 14.68
N LEU A 106 11.30 -4.84 13.70
CA LEU A 106 11.05 -6.26 13.93
C LEU A 106 12.37 -7.10 13.95
#